data_03bfb1ac42d6661a28ac06a74842627e
#
_entry.id   03bfb1ac42d6661a28ac06a74842627e
#
_cell.length_a   1.000
_cell.length_b   1.000
_cell.length_c   1.000
_cell.angle_alpha   90.00
_cell.angle_beta   90.00
_cell.angle_gamma   90.00
#
_symmetry.space_group_name_H-M   'P 1'
#
loop_
_entity.id
_entity.type
_entity.pdbx_description
1 polymer ?
#
loop_
_entity_poly.entity_id
_entity_poly.type
_entity_poly.pdbx_seq_one_letter_code
_entity_poly.pdbx_strand_id
1 'polypeptide(L)'
;PLIRRMLQEISERLLTGGAISHLDDIYWLTKTELETLITQLDKNIPLSNLSEAIPARQAEHDTFRGYVAPSMLPEKSKKAVSHATPIQKDGKIVLTGIGTSPGVVTAPACVLNSPADFEKFQPGSILIAVTTTPAWTQLFASASAIVTDIGGPLSHSSIVAREYGIPAVMATHTATRTIQNGQMITVDGTTGEVKLNE
;
A
#
# COMPACT_ATOMS: atom_id res chain seq x y z
N PRO A 1 20.54 -10.32 -1.99
CA PRO A 1 21.80 -10.92 -2.36
C PRO A 1 22.97 -10.06 -1.95
N LEU A 2 23.79 -9.50 -2.85
CA LEU A 2 25.08 -8.90 -2.47
C LEU A 2 24.94 -7.71 -1.50
N ILE A 3 24.12 -6.73 -1.85
CA ILE A 3 23.94 -5.51 -1.03
C ILE A 3 23.50 -5.88 0.41
N ARG A 4 22.57 -6.82 0.57
CA ARG A 4 22.11 -7.24 1.89
C ARG A 4 23.23 -7.86 2.72
N ARG A 5 24.09 -8.66 2.11
CA ARG A 5 25.26 -9.26 2.79
C ARG A 5 26.27 -8.19 3.19
N MET A 6 26.51 -7.22 2.31
CA MET A 6 27.39 -6.08 2.64
C MET A 6 26.86 -5.25 3.82
N LEU A 7 25.56 -4.95 3.82
CA LEU A 7 24.94 -4.23 4.94
C LEU A 7 24.99 -5.03 6.24
N GLN A 8 24.81 -6.34 6.20
CA GLN A 8 24.96 -7.19 7.38
C GLN A 8 26.38 -7.15 7.96
N GLU A 9 27.39 -7.30 7.09
CA GLU A 9 28.80 -7.23 7.51
C GLU A 9 29.16 -5.87 8.12
N ILE A 10 28.70 -4.77 7.49
CA ILE A 10 28.91 -3.41 8.03
C ILE A 10 28.21 -3.28 9.39
N SER A 11 26.96 -3.77 9.50
CA SER A 11 26.19 -3.70 10.73
C SER A 11 26.89 -4.41 11.90
N GLU A 12 27.44 -5.61 11.67
CA GLU A 12 28.22 -6.35 12.67
C GLU A 12 29.44 -5.56 13.17
N ARG A 13 30.14 -4.90 12.26
CA ARG A 13 31.30 -4.04 12.61
C ARG A 13 30.87 -2.79 13.39
N LEU A 14 29.76 -2.17 13.00
CA LEU A 14 29.22 -1.00 13.69
C LEU A 14 28.72 -1.36 15.11
N LEU A 15 28.07 -2.51 15.26
CA LEU A 15 27.63 -3.04 16.55
C LEU A 15 28.83 -3.33 17.46
N THR A 16 29.83 -4.02 16.94
CA THR A 16 31.07 -4.33 17.68
C THR A 16 31.82 -3.06 18.09
N GLY A 17 31.80 -2.04 17.25
CA GLY A 17 32.42 -0.74 17.52
C GLY A 17 31.57 0.20 18.39
N GLY A 18 30.39 -0.23 18.81
CA GLY A 18 29.50 0.54 19.70
C GLY A 18 28.79 1.74 19.05
N ALA A 19 28.73 1.77 17.73
CA ALA A 19 28.04 2.85 17.00
C ALA A 19 26.52 2.67 17.00
N ILE A 20 26.04 1.45 17.02
CA ILE A 20 24.64 1.02 17.03
C ILE A 20 24.40 -0.02 18.13
N SER A 21 23.15 -0.26 18.51
CA SER A 21 22.77 -1.20 19.58
C SER A 21 22.22 -2.53 19.04
N HIS A 22 21.68 -2.55 17.82
CA HIS A 22 21.11 -3.74 17.17
C HIS A 22 21.53 -3.78 15.69
N LEU A 23 21.59 -4.98 15.10
CA LEU A 23 21.99 -5.16 13.70
C LEU A 23 21.08 -4.39 12.73
N ASP A 24 19.79 -4.33 13.01
CA ASP A 24 18.82 -3.63 12.17
C ASP A 24 18.87 -2.10 12.28
N ASP A 25 19.63 -1.58 13.23
CA ASP A 25 19.81 -0.13 13.42
C ASP A 25 20.46 0.53 12.20
N ILE A 26 21.22 -0.21 11.41
CA ILE A 26 21.83 0.28 10.17
C ILE A 26 20.80 0.87 9.19
N TYR A 27 19.55 0.34 9.19
CA TYR A 27 18.47 0.82 8.33
C TYR A 27 17.86 2.15 8.79
N TRP A 28 18.21 2.60 9.98
CA TRP A 28 17.79 3.88 10.55
C TRP A 28 18.85 4.98 10.44
N LEU A 29 20.02 4.64 9.91
CA LEU A 29 21.08 5.60 9.64
C LEU A 29 20.79 6.37 8.35
N THR A 30 21.14 7.65 8.35
CA THR A 30 21.19 8.43 7.11
C THR A 30 22.41 8.04 6.29
N LYS A 31 22.37 8.33 4.99
CA LYS A 31 23.51 8.09 4.09
C LYS A 31 24.80 8.71 4.62
N THR A 32 24.73 9.98 5.06
CA THR A 32 25.90 10.74 5.55
C THR A 32 26.49 10.11 6.82
N GLU A 33 25.63 9.66 7.73
CA GLU A 33 26.09 8.97 8.95
C GLU A 33 26.78 7.65 8.62
N LEU A 34 26.19 6.86 7.73
CA LEU A 34 26.79 5.60 7.29
C LEU A 34 28.14 5.81 6.61
N GLU A 35 28.25 6.79 5.71
CA GLU A 35 29.52 7.15 5.05
C GLU A 35 30.57 7.61 6.07
N THR A 36 30.16 8.36 7.08
CA THR A 36 31.04 8.80 8.17
C THR A 36 31.55 7.61 8.98
N LEU A 37 30.66 6.72 9.39
CA LEU A 37 31.01 5.52 10.15
C LEU A 37 31.92 4.57 9.36
N ILE A 38 31.66 4.38 8.07
CA ILE A 38 32.54 3.59 7.18
C ILE A 38 33.93 4.22 7.12
N THR A 39 33.98 5.53 6.97
CA THR A 39 35.30 6.26 6.97
C THR A 39 36.03 6.10 8.29
N GLN A 40 35.32 6.10 9.41
CA GLN A 40 35.90 5.86 10.73
C GLN A 40 36.45 4.43 10.88
N LEU A 41 35.67 3.44 10.39
CA LEU A 41 36.09 2.02 10.34
C LEU A 41 37.37 1.86 9.51
N ASP A 42 37.42 2.44 8.31
CA ASP A 42 38.55 2.34 7.39
C ASP A 42 39.83 2.98 7.97
N LYS A 43 39.67 4.06 8.72
CA LYS A 43 40.78 4.75 9.39
C LYS A 43 41.13 4.18 10.76
N ASN A 44 40.39 3.16 11.22
CA ASN A 44 40.57 2.55 12.54
C ASN A 44 40.51 3.57 13.69
N ILE A 45 39.61 4.55 13.61
CA ILE A 45 39.34 5.54 14.65
C ILE A 45 38.04 5.24 15.37
N PRO A 46 37.85 5.73 16.62
CA PRO A 46 36.64 5.49 17.39
C PRO A 46 35.36 5.87 16.61
N LEU A 47 34.37 5.02 16.67
CA LEU A 47 33.09 5.26 15.99
C LEU A 47 32.23 6.25 16.77
N SER A 48 31.51 7.08 16.04
CA SER A 48 30.48 7.93 16.61
C SER A 48 29.29 7.06 17.06
N ASN A 49 28.85 7.22 18.30
CA ASN A 49 27.67 6.50 18.81
C ASN A 49 26.39 7.20 18.34
N LEU A 50 25.53 6.46 17.62
CA LEU A 50 24.25 6.94 17.10
C LEU A 50 23.03 6.23 17.73
N SER A 51 23.27 5.38 18.74
CA SER A 51 22.22 4.61 19.39
C SER A 51 21.10 5.47 19.97
N GLU A 52 21.38 6.70 20.41
CA GLU A 52 20.37 7.60 20.97
C GLU A 52 19.48 8.25 19.91
N ALA A 53 19.99 8.43 18.67
CA ALA A 53 19.21 9.04 17.59
C ALA A 53 18.18 8.09 16.96
N ILE A 54 18.41 6.79 17.04
CA ILE A 54 17.59 5.76 16.38
C ILE A 54 16.20 5.65 16.96
N PRO A 55 15.99 5.56 18.30
CA PRO A 55 14.65 5.48 18.88
C PRO A 55 13.75 6.66 18.50
N ALA A 56 14.31 7.87 18.42
CA ALA A 56 13.55 9.05 18.01
C ALA A 56 13.06 8.92 16.55
N ARG A 57 13.89 8.42 15.65
CA ARG A 57 13.51 8.18 14.23
C ARG A 57 12.48 7.07 14.09
N GLN A 58 12.59 6.03 14.90
CA GLN A 58 11.60 4.95 14.94
C GLN A 58 10.24 5.46 15.40
N ALA A 59 10.20 6.27 16.47
CA ALA A 59 8.98 6.88 16.97
C ALA A 59 8.36 7.85 15.94
N GLU A 60 9.17 8.66 15.26
CA GLU A 60 8.71 9.54 14.18
C GLU A 60 8.09 8.72 13.03
N HIS A 61 8.78 7.69 12.56
CA HIS A 61 8.29 6.79 11.52
C HIS A 61 6.96 6.14 11.92
N ASP A 62 6.85 5.66 13.15
CA ASP A 62 5.62 5.02 13.64
C ASP A 62 4.45 6.01 13.72
N THR A 63 4.72 7.29 14.02
CA THR A 63 3.73 8.36 13.95
C THR A 63 3.15 8.51 12.54
N PHE A 64 4.00 8.38 11.51
CA PHE A 64 3.56 8.49 10.12
C PHE A 64 2.96 7.21 9.53
N ARG A 65 3.10 6.06 10.18
CA ARG A 65 2.55 4.78 9.70
C ARG A 65 1.04 4.78 9.48
N GLY A 66 0.31 5.59 10.27
CA GLY A 66 -1.13 5.79 10.10
C GLY A 66 -1.50 6.92 9.12
N TYR A 67 -0.53 7.65 8.62
CA TYR A 67 -0.78 8.79 7.75
C TYR A 67 -1.02 8.34 6.32
N VAL A 68 -2.13 8.76 5.74
CA VAL A 68 -2.38 8.56 4.31
C VAL A 68 -1.75 9.73 3.58
N ALA A 69 -0.69 9.45 2.84
CA ALA A 69 -0.03 10.47 2.05
C ALA A 69 -1.00 11.07 1.01
N PRO A 70 -0.94 12.39 0.75
CA PRO A 70 -1.71 12.99 -0.33
C PRO A 70 -1.33 12.38 -1.68
N SER A 71 -2.32 12.18 -2.54
CA SER A 71 -2.13 11.55 -3.86
C SER A 71 -1.24 12.35 -4.82
N MET A 72 -1.06 13.65 -4.56
CA MET A 72 -0.20 14.56 -5.33
C MET A 72 0.48 15.61 -4.45
N LEU A 73 1.75 15.91 -4.76
CA LEU A 73 2.54 16.98 -4.16
C LEU A 73 3.02 17.95 -5.25
N PRO A 74 3.06 19.29 -4.98
CA PRO A 74 2.53 19.96 -3.80
C PRO A 74 0.99 20.02 -3.83
N GLU A 75 0.38 20.03 -2.66
CA GLU A 75 -1.07 20.14 -2.50
C GLU A 75 -1.56 21.57 -2.89
N LYS A 76 -1.43 21.88 -4.20
CA LYS A 76 -1.71 23.23 -4.72
C LYS A 76 -3.18 23.50 -5.03
N SER A 77 -4.06 22.52 -4.95
CA SER A 77 -5.46 22.75 -5.21
C SER A 77 -6.30 22.58 -3.94
N LYS A 78 -6.81 23.69 -3.43
CA LYS A 78 -7.98 23.71 -2.53
C LYS A 78 -9.27 23.16 -3.19
N LYS A 79 -9.21 22.68 -4.42
CA LYS A 79 -10.08 21.63 -4.94
C LYS A 79 -9.47 20.32 -4.45
N ALA A 80 -9.65 20.07 -3.15
CA ALA A 80 -9.55 18.74 -2.64
C ALA A 80 -10.15 17.81 -3.70
N VAL A 81 -9.37 16.85 -4.21
CA VAL A 81 -9.95 15.57 -4.56
C VAL A 81 -10.64 15.20 -3.25
N SER A 82 -11.95 15.44 -3.18
CA SER A 82 -12.72 15.10 -2.01
C SER A 82 -12.38 13.65 -1.78
N HIS A 83 -11.73 13.38 -0.64
CA HIS A 83 -11.64 12.02 -0.17
C HIS A 83 -13.05 11.51 -0.32
N ALA A 84 -13.27 10.52 -1.17
CA ALA A 84 -14.62 10.08 -1.48
C ALA A 84 -15.22 9.61 -0.16
N THR A 85 -15.83 10.55 0.54
CA THR A 85 -16.55 10.23 1.78
C THR A 85 -17.70 9.34 1.32
N PRO A 86 -17.91 8.20 1.96
CA PRO A 86 -19.04 7.35 1.62
C PRO A 86 -20.31 8.19 1.57
N ILE A 87 -20.97 8.22 0.43
CA ILE A 87 -22.22 8.98 0.26
C ILE A 87 -23.36 8.05 0.62
N GLN A 88 -24.28 8.52 1.45
CA GLN A 88 -25.52 7.81 1.69
C GLN A 88 -26.51 8.16 0.57
N LYS A 89 -26.84 7.18 -0.28
CA LYS A 89 -27.82 7.30 -1.36
C LYS A 89 -28.89 6.24 -1.15
N ASP A 90 -30.15 6.65 -1.01
CA ASP A 90 -31.30 5.77 -0.74
C ASP A 90 -31.09 4.84 0.48
N GLY A 91 -30.48 5.34 1.54
CA GLY A 91 -30.20 4.59 2.76
C GLY A 91 -29.00 3.63 2.68
N LYS A 92 -28.36 3.52 1.52
CA LYS A 92 -27.17 2.65 1.31
C LYS A 92 -25.90 3.45 1.24
N ILE A 93 -24.82 2.85 1.74
CA ILE A 93 -23.47 3.43 1.59
C ILE A 93 -23.00 3.18 0.17
N VAL A 94 -22.63 4.25 -0.53
CA VAL A 94 -22.07 4.21 -1.88
C VAL A 94 -20.67 4.83 -1.86
N LEU A 95 -19.69 4.05 -2.28
CA LEU A 95 -18.36 4.55 -2.56
C LEU A 95 -18.28 4.93 -4.05
N THR A 96 -17.59 6.02 -4.33
CA THR A 96 -17.36 6.47 -5.70
C THR A 96 -15.88 6.44 -6.03
N GLY A 97 -15.58 6.02 -7.23
CA GLY A 97 -14.24 5.98 -7.79
C GLY A 97 -14.26 6.25 -9.29
N ILE A 98 -13.24 5.82 -9.98
CA ILE A 98 -13.13 5.90 -11.43
C ILE A 98 -13.51 4.54 -12.01
N GLY A 99 -14.60 4.46 -12.78
CA GLY A 99 -14.95 3.27 -13.57
C GLY A 99 -13.90 3.08 -14.67
N THR A 100 -13.22 1.95 -14.67
CA THR A 100 -12.09 1.70 -15.58
C THR A 100 -12.25 0.46 -16.45
N SER A 101 -13.17 -0.42 -16.12
CA SER A 101 -13.61 -1.55 -16.93
C SER A 101 -15.12 -1.73 -16.76
N PRO A 102 -15.91 -1.69 -17.85
CA PRO A 102 -17.38 -1.63 -17.78
C PRO A 102 -17.99 -2.93 -17.28
N GLY A 103 -19.21 -2.83 -16.80
CA GLY A 103 -20.03 -3.95 -16.33
C GLY A 103 -20.51 -3.74 -14.89
N VAL A 104 -21.51 -4.54 -14.51
CA VAL A 104 -22.12 -4.50 -13.17
C VAL A 104 -22.14 -5.91 -12.61
N VAL A 105 -21.66 -6.07 -11.38
CA VAL A 105 -21.68 -7.37 -10.70
C VAL A 105 -21.98 -7.20 -9.21
N THR A 106 -22.70 -8.15 -8.65
CA THR A 106 -22.95 -8.26 -7.21
C THR A 106 -22.35 -9.58 -6.72
N ALA A 107 -21.42 -9.50 -5.77
CA ALA A 107 -20.75 -10.66 -5.20
C ALA A 107 -20.18 -10.36 -3.81
N PRO A 108 -19.71 -11.37 -3.06
CA PRO A 108 -19.03 -11.15 -1.79
C PRO A 108 -17.71 -10.42 -1.98
N ALA A 109 -17.40 -9.50 -1.09
CA ALA A 109 -16.15 -8.79 -1.05
C ALA A 109 -15.03 -9.63 -0.43
N CYS A 110 -13.84 -9.56 -1.01
CA CYS A 110 -12.62 -10.11 -0.43
C CYS A 110 -11.55 -9.02 -0.36
N VAL A 111 -11.31 -8.50 0.85
CA VAL A 111 -10.32 -7.45 1.11
C VAL A 111 -8.98 -8.09 1.40
N LEU A 112 -7.98 -7.79 0.57
CA LEU A 112 -6.62 -8.29 0.69
C LEU A 112 -5.64 -7.13 0.85
N ASN A 113 -4.77 -7.22 1.84
CA ASN A 113 -3.81 -6.16 2.15
C ASN A 113 -2.44 -6.40 1.51
N SER A 114 -2.11 -7.66 1.22
CA SER A 114 -0.81 -8.03 0.69
C SER A 114 -0.86 -9.34 -0.09
N PRO A 115 0.17 -9.69 -0.88
CA PRO A 115 0.28 -11.00 -1.51
C PRO A 115 0.26 -12.20 -0.55
N ALA A 116 0.61 -12.00 0.72
CA ALA A 116 0.54 -13.04 1.74
C ALA A 116 -0.92 -13.46 2.06
N ASP A 117 -1.90 -12.65 1.65
CA ASP A 117 -3.32 -12.93 1.87
C ASP A 117 -3.98 -13.67 0.69
N PHE A 118 -3.27 -13.99 -0.37
CA PHE A 118 -3.86 -14.57 -1.58
C PHE A 118 -4.62 -15.89 -1.35
N GLU A 119 -4.16 -16.70 -0.40
CA GLU A 119 -4.85 -17.95 -0.03
C GLU A 119 -6.26 -17.71 0.54
N LYS A 120 -6.55 -16.51 1.02
CA LYS A 120 -7.87 -16.14 1.53
C LYS A 120 -8.86 -15.80 0.41
N PHE A 121 -8.38 -15.61 -0.82
CA PHE A 121 -9.23 -15.23 -1.94
C PHE A 121 -10.12 -16.39 -2.38
N GLN A 122 -11.41 -16.14 -2.44
CA GLN A 122 -12.39 -17.10 -2.92
C GLN A 122 -12.79 -16.76 -4.37
N PRO A 123 -12.65 -17.70 -5.31
CA PRO A 123 -13.11 -17.50 -6.68
C PRO A 123 -14.56 -17.00 -6.73
N GLY A 124 -14.82 -16.05 -7.62
CA GLY A 124 -16.13 -15.42 -7.74
C GLY A 124 -16.35 -14.22 -6.80
N SER A 125 -15.42 -13.95 -5.87
CA SER A 125 -15.49 -12.76 -5.03
C SER A 125 -15.03 -11.49 -5.77
N ILE A 126 -15.40 -10.33 -5.23
CA ILE A 126 -14.89 -9.04 -5.65
C ILE A 126 -13.57 -8.78 -4.93
N LEU A 127 -12.49 -8.63 -5.68
CA LEU A 127 -11.17 -8.32 -5.15
C LEU A 127 -11.08 -6.86 -4.73
N ILE A 128 -10.79 -6.61 -3.46
CA ILE A 128 -10.58 -5.27 -2.91
C ILE A 128 -9.17 -5.15 -2.37
N ALA A 129 -8.44 -4.12 -2.80
CA ALA A 129 -7.07 -3.87 -2.37
C ALA A 129 -6.74 -2.38 -2.37
N VAL A 130 -5.71 -1.98 -1.63
CA VAL A 130 -5.21 -0.59 -1.71
C VAL A 130 -4.73 -0.30 -3.13
N THR A 131 -3.92 -1.17 -3.69
CA THR A 131 -3.43 -1.16 -5.08
C THR A 131 -3.00 -2.56 -5.45
N THR A 132 -2.86 -2.85 -6.75
CA THR A 132 -2.37 -4.15 -7.20
C THR A 132 -1.05 -4.01 -7.97
N THR A 133 -0.26 -5.07 -7.93
CA THR A 133 0.98 -5.23 -8.68
C THR A 133 0.86 -6.44 -9.61
N PRO A 134 1.81 -6.71 -10.53
CA PRO A 134 1.76 -7.88 -11.41
C PRO A 134 1.57 -9.22 -10.70
N ALA A 135 2.04 -9.36 -9.46
CA ALA A 135 1.83 -10.58 -8.67
C ALA A 135 0.34 -10.90 -8.41
N TRP A 136 -0.54 -9.89 -8.43
CA TRP A 136 -1.98 -10.04 -8.20
C TRP A 136 -2.75 -10.58 -9.41
N THR A 137 -2.13 -10.60 -10.61
CA THR A 137 -2.80 -11.01 -11.87
C THR A 137 -3.41 -12.41 -11.79
N GLN A 138 -2.79 -13.31 -11.03
CA GLN A 138 -3.31 -14.66 -10.83
C GLN A 138 -4.72 -14.71 -10.21
N LEU A 139 -5.10 -13.69 -9.43
CA LEU A 139 -6.44 -13.62 -8.83
C LEU A 139 -7.49 -13.07 -9.80
N PHE A 140 -7.08 -12.26 -10.77
CA PHE A 140 -8.02 -11.57 -11.66
C PHE A 140 -8.85 -12.53 -12.51
N ALA A 141 -8.25 -13.64 -12.96
CA ALA A 141 -8.95 -14.66 -13.74
C ALA A 141 -10.14 -15.29 -12.99
N SER A 142 -10.14 -15.25 -11.66
CA SER A 142 -11.18 -15.82 -10.82
C SER A 142 -12.00 -14.77 -10.05
N ALA A 143 -11.64 -13.47 -10.16
CA ALA A 143 -12.36 -12.38 -9.55
C ALA A 143 -13.61 -11.99 -10.38
N SER A 144 -14.71 -11.67 -9.70
CA SER A 144 -15.90 -11.14 -10.36
C SER A 144 -15.81 -9.64 -10.69
N ALA A 145 -15.09 -8.88 -9.89
CA ALA A 145 -14.77 -7.47 -10.12
C ALA A 145 -13.52 -7.07 -9.32
N ILE A 146 -12.98 -5.89 -9.62
CA ILE A 146 -11.83 -5.32 -8.92
C ILE A 146 -12.18 -3.92 -8.40
N VAL A 147 -11.85 -3.66 -7.14
CA VAL A 147 -11.97 -2.35 -6.51
C VAL A 147 -10.65 -2.00 -5.84
N THR A 148 -10.11 -0.80 -6.12
CA THR A 148 -8.88 -0.35 -5.46
C THR A 148 -9.02 1.05 -4.88
N ASP A 149 -8.33 1.30 -3.76
CA ASP A 149 -8.27 2.63 -3.13
C ASP A 149 -7.45 3.60 -3.96
N ILE A 150 -6.38 3.11 -4.59
CA ILE A 150 -5.46 3.89 -5.42
C ILE A 150 -5.38 3.27 -6.81
N GLY A 151 -5.39 4.12 -7.82
CA GLY A 151 -5.28 3.70 -9.21
C GLY A 151 -5.95 4.68 -10.16
N GLY A 152 -5.86 4.39 -11.45
CA GLY A 152 -6.49 5.19 -12.50
C GLY A 152 -6.61 4.39 -13.79
N PRO A 153 -7.11 4.98 -14.87
CA PRO A 153 -7.38 4.27 -16.13
C PRO A 153 -6.18 3.53 -16.75
N LEU A 154 -4.97 3.98 -16.43
CA LEU A 154 -3.71 3.41 -16.92
C LEU A 154 -2.98 2.57 -15.85
N SER A 155 -3.58 2.34 -14.68
CA SER A 155 -3.01 1.47 -13.66
C SER A 155 -3.00 0.01 -14.11
N HIS A 156 -2.12 -0.79 -13.53
CA HIS A 156 -2.03 -2.23 -13.80
C HIS A 156 -3.39 -2.91 -13.64
N SER A 157 -4.08 -2.65 -12.54
CA SER A 157 -5.43 -3.19 -12.26
C SER A 157 -6.41 -2.90 -13.39
N SER A 158 -6.41 -1.67 -13.89
CA SER A 158 -7.35 -1.23 -14.93
C SER A 158 -7.09 -1.87 -16.28
N ILE A 159 -5.81 -2.01 -16.64
CA ILE A 159 -5.40 -2.65 -17.91
C ILE A 159 -5.82 -4.12 -17.88
N VAL A 160 -5.43 -4.82 -16.82
CA VAL A 160 -5.71 -6.25 -16.71
C VAL A 160 -7.22 -6.51 -16.56
N ALA A 161 -7.96 -5.71 -15.80
CA ALA A 161 -9.41 -5.85 -15.68
C ALA A 161 -10.12 -5.77 -17.05
N ARG A 162 -9.69 -4.85 -17.92
CA ARG A 162 -10.22 -4.75 -19.30
C ARG A 162 -9.87 -5.96 -20.16
N GLU A 163 -8.65 -6.49 -20.01
CA GLU A 163 -8.22 -7.70 -20.74
C GLU A 163 -9.03 -8.92 -20.33
N TYR A 164 -9.37 -9.05 -19.05
CA TYR A 164 -10.21 -10.13 -18.54
C TYR A 164 -11.73 -9.86 -18.69
N GLY A 165 -12.12 -8.64 -19.08
CA GLY A 165 -13.51 -8.25 -19.24
C GLY A 165 -14.31 -8.21 -17.93
N ILE A 166 -13.64 -7.97 -16.79
CA ILE A 166 -14.28 -7.90 -15.48
C ILE A 166 -14.49 -6.44 -15.05
N PRO A 167 -15.62 -6.10 -14.39
CA PRO A 167 -15.89 -4.75 -13.92
C PRO A 167 -14.80 -4.25 -12.97
N ALA A 168 -14.44 -2.96 -13.10
CA ALA A 168 -13.40 -2.42 -12.22
C ALA A 168 -13.64 -0.95 -11.87
N VAL A 169 -13.47 -0.63 -10.58
CA VAL A 169 -13.54 0.72 -10.01
C VAL A 169 -12.24 1.01 -9.25
N MET A 170 -11.55 2.08 -9.66
CA MET A 170 -10.29 2.51 -9.08
C MET A 170 -10.46 3.84 -8.32
N ALA A 171 -9.48 4.17 -7.49
CA ALA A 171 -9.44 5.44 -6.75
C ALA A 171 -10.66 5.67 -5.84
N THR A 172 -11.12 4.63 -5.15
CA THR A 172 -12.19 4.74 -4.15
C THR A 172 -11.72 5.38 -2.84
N HIS A 173 -10.41 5.43 -2.62
CA HIS A 173 -9.70 5.98 -1.46
C HIS A 173 -9.96 5.27 -0.13
N THR A 174 -11.11 4.63 0.05
CA THR A 174 -11.54 4.10 1.36
C THR A 174 -12.17 2.71 1.31
N ALA A 175 -12.22 2.04 0.14
CA ALA A 175 -12.88 0.74 0.01
C ALA A 175 -12.32 -0.30 0.97
N THR A 176 -10.99 -0.39 1.11
CA THR A 176 -10.34 -1.35 2.01
C THR A 176 -10.66 -1.12 3.49
N ARG A 177 -11.08 0.08 3.87
CA ARG A 177 -11.41 0.45 5.25
C ARG A 177 -12.90 0.40 5.53
N THR A 178 -13.73 0.55 4.48
CA THR A 178 -15.18 0.67 4.61
C THR A 178 -15.88 -0.67 4.40
N ILE A 179 -15.33 -1.51 3.50
CA ILE A 179 -15.93 -2.79 3.13
C ILE A 179 -15.35 -3.91 3.98
N GLN A 180 -16.20 -4.81 4.46
CA GLN A 180 -15.79 -5.97 5.24
C GLN A 180 -15.69 -7.22 4.36
N ASN A 181 -14.83 -8.16 4.75
CA ASN A 181 -14.73 -9.46 4.09
C ASN A 181 -16.07 -10.20 4.16
N GLY A 182 -16.49 -10.77 3.03
CA GLY A 182 -17.76 -11.49 2.90
C GLY A 182 -18.99 -10.60 2.72
N GLN A 183 -18.86 -9.28 2.87
CA GLN A 183 -19.97 -8.35 2.65
C GLN A 183 -20.42 -8.38 1.18
N MET A 184 -21.72 -8.51 0.96
CA MET A 184 -22.29 -8.41 -0.39
C MET A 184 -22.22 -6.97 -0.88
N ILE A 185 -21.57 -6.76 -2.03
CA ILE A 185 -21.47 -5.45 -2.65
C ILE A 185 -21.78 -5.51 -4.14
N THR A 186 -22.22 -4.39 -4.69
CA THR A 186 -22.43 -4.23 -6.14
C THR A 186 -21.40 -3.25 -6.68
N VAL A 187 -20.63 -3.69 -7.66
CA VAL A 187 -19.63 -2.88 -8.37
C VAL A 187 -20.16 -2.54 -9.76
N ASP A 188 -20.25 -1.25 -10.06
CA ASP A 188 -20.55 -0.73 -11.40
C ASP A 188 -19.28 -0.08 -11.98
N GLY A 189 -18.58 -0.84 -12.79
CA GLY A 189 -17.35 -0.39 -13.45
C GLY A 189 -17.58 0.61 -14.59
N THR A 190 -18.84 0.86 -14.97
CA THR A 190 -19.21 1.89 -15.98
C THR A 190 -19.35 3.26 -15.33
N THR A 191 -20.06 3.33 -14.20
CA THR A 191 -20.33 4.58 -13.48
C THR A 191 -19.25 4.91 -12.45
N GLY A 192 -18.48 3.91 -11.99
CA GLY A 192 -17.52 4.06 -10.90
C GLY A 192 -18.16 4.01 -9.50
N GLU A 193 -19.39 3.47 -9.37
CA GLU A 193 -20.08 3.31 -8.09
C GLU A 193 -19.82 1.92 -7.50
N VAL A 194 -19.60 1.87 -6.18
CA VAL A 194 -19.58 0.64 -5.38
C VAL A 194 -20.63 0.76 -4.29
N LYS A 195 -21.68 -0.07 -4.35
CA LYS A 195 -22.81 -0.05 -3.40
C LYS A 195 -22.65 -1.17 -2.39
N LEU A 196 -22.71 -0.82 -1.11
CA LEU A 196 -22.73 -1.80 -0.03
C LEU A 196 -24.17 -2.27 0.16
N ASN A 197 -24.38 -3.57 -0.03
CA ASN A 197 -25.68 -4.20 0.25
C ASN A 197 -25.69 -4.67 1.71
N GLU A 198 -26.84 -4.59 2.34
CA GLU A 198 -27.06 -5.10 3.70
C GLU A 198 -26.89 -6.61 3.78
#